data_8f47b71c720798817579bb18c05a979a
#
_entry.id   8f47b71c720798817579bb18c05a979a
#
_cell.length_a   1.000
_cell.length_b   1.000
_cell.length_c   1.000
_cell.angle_alpha   90.00
_cell.angle_beta   90.00
_cell.angle_gamma   90.00
#
_symmetry.space_group_name_H-M   'P 1'
#
loop_
_entity.id
_entity.type
_entity.pdbx_description
1 polymer ?
#
loop_
_entity_poly.entity_id
_entity_poly.type
_entity_poly.pdbx_seq_one_letter_code
_entity_poly.pdbx_strand_id
1 'polypeptide(L)'
;MASGLGLLSLPEAALAGSQLEEPLVDSVRSALSSAISNRAPPVPEFADTASRTTYLHWLGLVSERLKRQKPDATVRLEFLQTIWYESRRAGLEPALVLGLVQVESNFRKFAISSVGARGYMQIMPFWTRVLSDGDAGKLFHMQTNLRFGCVILRHYLDREKGDLFLALGRYNGSRGRATYPNAVFGAKKRWDV
;
A
#
# COMPACT_ATOMS: atom_id res chain seq x y z
N MET A 1 -41.58 10.48 -30.33
CA MET A 1 -40.61 11.16 -29.42
C MET A 1 -40.37 10.23 -28.28
N ALA A 2 -39.29 9.50 -28.31
CA ALA A 2 -38.89 8.58 -27.21
C ALA A 2 -37.62 9.15 -26.57
N SER A 3 -37.79 9.67 -25.35
CA SER A 3 -36.70 10.20 -24.53
C SER A 3 -35.94 9.03 -23.89
N GLY A 4 -34.72 8.77 -24.37
CA GLY A 4 -33.81 7.84 -23.75
C GLY A 4 -33.19 8.45 -22.49
N LEU A 5 -33.55 7.92 -21.32
CA LEU A 5 -32.81 8.16 -20.09
C LEU A 5 -31.49 7.38 -20.15
N GLY A 6 -30.39 8.08 -20.32
CA GLY A 6 -29.04 7.55 -20.12
C GLY A 6 -28.84 7.26 -18.63
N LEU A 7 -28.77 6.00 -18.27
CA LEU A 7 -28.28 5.56 -16.97
C LEU A 7 -26.78 5.92 -16.86
N LEU A 8 -26.48 6.98 -16.12
CA LEU A 8 -25.13 7.26 -15.65
C LEU A 8 -24.73 6.15 -14.69
N SER A 9 -23.89 5.22 -15.17
CA SER A 9 -23.21 4.24 -14.33
C SER A 9 -22.29 5.00 -13.38
N LEU A 10 -22.70 5.10 -12.12
CA LEU A 10 -21.80 5.52 -11.04
C LEU A 10 -20.62 4.54 -11.00
N PRO A 11 -19.37 5.00 -10.89
CA PRO A 11 -18.26 4.09 -10.69
C PRO A 11 -18.52 3.31 -9.41
N GLU A 12 -18.57 1.96 -9.53
CA GLU A 12 -18.54 1.07 -8.37
C GLU A 12 -17.39 1.54 -7.46
N ALA A 13 -17.76 2.07 -6.30
CA ALA A 13 -16.79 2.38 -5.26
C ALA A 13 -15.99 1.10 -5.01
N ALA A 14 -14.71 1.12 -5.34
CA ALA A 14 -13.83 0.01 -5.04
C ALA A 14 -14.05 -0.40 -3.60
N LEU A 15 -14.42 -1.67 -3.37
CA LEU A 15 -14.59 -2.26 -2.05
C LEU A 15 -13.20 -2.37 -1.41
N ALA A 16 -12.61 -1.22 -1.08
CA ALA A 16 -11.37 -1.14 -0.36
C ALA A 16 -11.60 -1.56 1.09
N GLY A 17 -10.81 -2.50 1.58
CA GLY A 17 -10.68 -2.74 3.00
C GLY A 17 -11.60 -3.77 3.62
N SER A 18 -11.90 -4.89 2.95
CA SER A 18 -12.55 -6.06 3.58
C SER A 18 -11.54 -7.08 4.11
N GLN A 19 -10.38 -6.61 4.62
CA GLN A 19 -9.39 -7.48 5.24
C GLN A 19 -10.03 -8.26 6.39
N LEU A 20 -9.84 -9.58 6.41
CA LEU A 20 -10.35 -10.44 7.48
C LEU A 20 -9.36 -10.44 8.64
N GLU A 21 -9.89 -10.39 9.87
CA GLU A 21 -9.09 -10.59 11.08
C GLU A 21 -8.65 -12.05 11.13
N GLU A 22 -7.34 -12.29 10.97
CA GLU A 22 -6.74 -13.62 11.02
C GLU A 22 -5.72 -13.69 12.16
N PRO A 23 -5.51 -14.88 12.79
CA PRO A 23 -4.45 -15.05 13.77
C PRO A 23 -3.09 -14.68 13.16
N LEU A 24 -2.41 -13.73 13.76
CA LEU A 24 -1.09 -13.30 13.31
C LEU A 24 -0.01 -14.21 13.87
N VAL A 25 0.94 -14.57 13.01
CA VAL A 25 2.18 -15.21 13.43
C VAL A 25 2.99 -14.20 14.24
N ASP A 26 3.73 -14.65 15.26
CA ASP A 26 4.50 -13.76 16.15
C ASP A 26 5.51 -12.88 15.41
N SER A 27 6.08 -13.37 14.30
CA SER A 27 6.97 -12.59 13.46
C SER A 27 6.28 -11.37 12.81
N VAL A 28 5.03 -11.53 12.36
CA VAL A 28 4.21 -10.44 11.80
C VAL A 28 3.86 -9.45 12.91
N ARG A 29 3.48 -9.95 14.10
CA ARG A 29 3.21 -9.13 15.28
C ARG A 29 4.43 -8.29 15.66
N SER A 30 5.62 -8.89 15.74
CA SER A 30 6.87 -8.20 16.04
C SER A 30 7.21 -7.14 14.99
N ALA A 31 7.05 -7.47 13.69
CA ALA A 31 7.29 -6.53 12.60
C ALA A 31 6.33 -5.33 12.64
N LEU A 32 5.05 -5.55 12.96
CA LEU A 32 4.06 -4.49 13.13
C LEU A 32 4.34 -3.63 14.36
N SER A 33 4.72 -4.22 15.49
CA SER A 33 5.07 -3.49 16.71
C SER A 33 6.27 -2.57 16.49
N SER A 34 7.30 -3.03 15.77
CA SER A 34 8.47 -2.21 15.43
C SER A 34 8.13 -1.02 14.51
N ALA A 35 7.03 -1.12 13.75
CA ALA A 35 6.57 -0.06 12.88
C ALA A 35 6.13 1.20 13.62
N ILE A 36 5.65 1.06 14.84
CA ILE A 36 5.18 2.19 15.66
C ILE A 36 6.31 2.89 16.39
N SER A 37 7.35 2.14 16.78
CA SER A 37 8.46 2.69 17.54
C SER A 37 9.36 3.61 16.70
N ASN A 38 9.47 3.36 15.40
CA ASN A 38 10.36 4.12 14.50
C ASN A 38 9.56 4.92 13.47
N ARG A 39 9.38 6.22 13.74
CA ARG A 39 8.63 7.16 12.89
C ARG A 39 9.52 8.01 11.98
N ALA A 40 10.84 7.91 12.09
CA ALA A 40 11.74 8.67 11.23
C ALA A 40 11.65 8.13 9.78
N PRO A 41 11.75 9.00 8.77
CA PRO A 41 11.90 8.55 7.40
C PRO A 41 13.15 7.66 7.28
N PRO A 42 13.05 6.50 6.61
CA PRO A 42 14.21 5.65 6.45
C PRO A 42 15.26 6.33 5.56
N VAL A 43 16.50 6.30 6.00
CA VAL A 43 17.63 6.69 5.15
C VAL A 43 18.01 5.46 4.31
N PRO A 44 17.95 5.55 2.98
CA PRO A 44 18.35 4.41 2.14
C PRO A 44 19.86 4.13 2.26
N GLU A 45 20.22 2.91 2.59
CA GLU A 45 21.58 2.42 2.57
C GLU A 45 21.80 1.59 1.30
N PHE A 46 22.97 1.73 0.67
CA PHE A 46 23.31 1.07 -0.59
C PHE A 46 24.63 0.31 -0.46
N ALA A 47 24.66 -0.91 -0.96
CA ALA A 47 25.86 -1.75 -0.95
C ALA A 47 26.99 -1.18 -1.85
N ASP A 48 26.60 -0.48 -2.92
CA ASP A 48 27.51 0.06 -3.92
C ASP A 48 26.92 1.27 -4.68
N THR A 49 27.76 1.90 -5.50
CA THR A 49 27.39 3.06 -6.32
C THR A 49 26.32 2.70 -7.38
N ALA A 50 26.36 1.49 -7.94
CA ALA A 50 25.38 1.06 -8.95
C ALA A 50 23.99 0.97 -8.37
N SER A 51 23.84 0.36 -7.20
CA SER A 51 22.57 0.29 -6.45
C SER A 51 22.03 1.67 -6.10
N ARG A 52 22.91 2.59 -5.69
CA ARG A 52 22.54 3.99 -5.42
C ARG A 52 22.06 4.70 -6.69
N THR A 53 22.76 4.51 -7.80
CA THR A 53 22.39 5.12 -9.09
C THR A 53 21.02 4.61 -9.57
N THR A 54 20.79 3.30 -9.49
CA THR A 54 19.49 2.68 -9.81
C THR A 54 18.35 3.30 -8.97
N TYR A 55 18.58 3.45 -7.66
CA TYR A 55 17.60 4.08 -6.77
C TYR A 55 17.33 5.54 -7.16
N LEU A 56 18.37 6.34 -7.42
CA LEU A 56 18.20 7.76 -7.77
C LEU A 56 17.48 7.92 -9.11
N HIS A 57 17.79 7.06 -10.09
CA HIS A 57 17.09 7.04 -11.36
C HIS A 57 15.60 6.70 -11.18
N TRP A 58 15.29 5.61 -10.44
CA TRP A 58 13.93 5.25 -10.08
C TRP A 58 13.21 6.40 -9.37
N LEU A 59 13.85 7.00 -8.35
CA LEU A 59 13.26 8.10 -7.57
C LEU A 59 12.89 9.30 -8.45
N GLY A 60 13.77 9.67 -9.38
CA GLY A 60 13.53 10.77 -10.33
C GLY A 60 12.33 10.49 -11.23
N LEU A 61 12.31 9.34 -11.90
CA LEU A 61 11.24 8.97 -12.84
C LEU A 61 9.88 8.85 -12.13
N VAL A 62 9.84 8.16 -10.99
CA VAL A 62 8.59 7.97 -10.25
C VAL A 62 8.11 9.27 -9.61
N SER A 63 9.03 10.13 -9.15
CA SER A 63 8.69 11.47 -8.61
C SER A 63 7.97 12.32 -9.65
N GLU A 64 8.45 12.35 -10.90
CA GLU A 64 7.78 13.10 -11.96
C GLU A 64 6.37 12.53 -12.27
N ARG A 65 6.23 11.21 -12.33
CA ARG A 65 4.92 10.56 -12.54
C ARG A 65 3.93 10.87 -11.41
N LEU A 66 4.42 10.99 -10.17
CA LEU A 66 3.59 11.20 -8.97
C LEU A 66 3.28 12.68 -8.69
N LYS A 67 3.92 13.62 -9.38
CA LYS A 67 3.86 15.06 -9.12
C LYS A 67 2.44 15.63 -9.04
N ARG A 68 1.53 15.13 -9.89
CA ARG A 68 0.14 15.59 -9.90
C ARG A 68 -0.64 15.15 -8.67
N GLN A 69 -0.41 13.95 -8.15
CA GLN A 69 -1.09 13.41 -6.96
C GLN A 69 -0.44 13.92 -5.66
N LYS A 70 0.86 14.21 -5.70
CA LYS A 70 1.65 14.74 -4.57
C LYS A 70 2.49 15.93 -5.05
N PRO A 71 1.90 17.14 -5.14
CA PRO A 71 2.58 18.31 -5.67
C PRO A 71 3.74 18.79 -4.79
N ASP A 72 3.63 18.69 -3.44
CA ASP A 72 4.72 19.02 -2.52
C ASP A 72 5.90 18.07 -2.74
N ALA A 73 7.05 18.65 -3.12
CA ALA A 73 8.25 17.88 -3.45
C ALA A 73 8.84 17.17 -2.23
N THR A 74 8.84 17.81 -1.07
CA THR A 74 9.39 17.23 0.16
C THR A 74 8.57 16.03 0.62
N VAL A 75 7.24 16.19 0.69
CA VAL A 75 6.32 15.12 1.05
C VAL A 75 6.37 13.97 0.02
N ARG A 76 6.50 14.30 -1.27
CA ARG A 76 6.60 13.31 -2.35
C ARG A 76 7.88 12.49 -2.23
N LEU A 77 9.02 13.11 -1.99
CA LEU A 77 10.29 12.42 -1.83
C LEU A 77 10.30 11.53 -0.59
N GLU A 78 9.83 12.04 0.56
CA GLU A 78 9.70 11.26 1.79
C GLU A 78 8.79 10.03 1.57
N PHE A 79 7.67 10.22 0.86
CA PHE A 79 6.75 9.13 0.52
C PHE A 79 7.44 8.06 -0.35
N LEU A 80 8.16 8.46 -1.39
CA LEU A 80 8.85 7.53 -2.30
C LEU A 80 10.02 6.82 -1.62
N GLN A 81 10.78 7.52 -0.78
CA GLN A 81 11.82 6.90 0.06
C GLN A 81 11.23 5.83 0.97
N THR A 82 10.09 6.13 1.60
CA THR A 82 9.39 5.17 2.47
C THR A 82 8.87 3.97 1.66
N ILE A 83 8.27 4.21 0.50
CA ILE A 83 7.83 3.13 -0.42
C ILE A 83 9.01 2.23 -0.79
N TRP A 84 10.13 2.81 -1.24
CA TRP A 84 11.32 2.03 -1.61
C TRP A 84 11.80 1.17 -0.45
N TYR A 85 11.97 1.78 0.72
CA TYR A 85 12.47 1.08 1.90
C TYR A 85 11.54 -0.05 2.35
N GLU A 86 10.25 0.25 2.56
CA GLU A 86 9.31 -0.73 3.13
C GLU A 86 8.97 -1.86 2.15
N SER A 87 8.89 -1.56 0.84
CA SER A 87 8.70 -2.59 -0.17
C SER A 87 9.89 -3.55 -0.23
N ARG A 88 11.13 -3.02 -0.32
CA ARG A 88 12.35 -3.85 -0.37
C ARG A 88 12.52 -4.67 0.90
N ARG A 89 12.30 -4.08 2.06
CA ARG A 89 12.34 -4.77 3.35
C ARG A 89 11.34 -5.93 3.42
N ALA A 90 10.17 -5.79 2.83
CA ALA A 90 9.16 -6.84 2.77
C ALA A 90 9.36 -7.82 1.60
N GLY A 91 10.41 -7.68 0.80
CA GLY A 91 10.64 -8.50 -0.40
C GLY A 91 9.56 -8.29 -1.47
N LEU A 92 9.04 -7.06 -1.58
CA LEU A 92 8.07 -6.64 -2.57
C LEU A 92 8.69 -5.67 -3.58
N GLU A 93 8.14 -5.61 -4.78
CA GLU A 93 8.53 -4.62 -5.78
C GLU A 93 7.93 -3.25 -5.43
N PRO A 94 8.70 -2.13 -5.50
CA PRO A 94 8.16 -0.78 -5.27
C PRO A 94 6.98 -0.44 -6.20
N ALA A 95 7.02 -0.88 -7.46
CA ALA A 95 5.94 -0.66 -8.42
C ALA A 95 4.64 -1.35 -8.00
N LEU A 96 4.72 -2.55 -7.40
CA LEU A 96 3.56 -3.26 -6.87
C LEU A 96 2.92 -2.46 -5.72
N VAL A 97 3.73 -1.98 -4.78
CA VAL A 97 3.24 -1.22 -3.63
C VAL A 97 2.62 0.11 -4.08
N LEU A 98 3.24 0.81 -5.05
CA LEU A 98 2.66 2.03 -5.65
C LEU A 98 1.32 1.75 -6.36
N GLY A 99 1.23 0.64 -7.11
CA GLY A 99 0.00 0.21 -7.76
C GLY A 99 -1.11 -0.07 -6.75
N LEU A 100 -0.78 -0.73 -5.64
CA LEU A 100 -1.72 -1.00 -4.56
C LEU A 100 -2.17 0.31 -3.90
N VAL A 101 -1.26 1.22 -3.53
CA VAL A 101 -1.62 2.53 -2.96
C VAL A 101 -2.51 3.33 -3.92
N GLN A 102 -2.26 3.26 -5.22
CA GLN A 102 -3.11 3.92 -6.21
C GLN A 102 -4.55 3.39 -6.17
N VAL A 103 -4.72 2.08 -6.11
CA VAL A 103 -6.05 1.44 -6.06
C VAL A 103 -6.75 1.72 -4.74
N GLU A 104 -6.03 1.63 -3.62
CA GLU A 104 -6.59 1.77 -2.27
C GLU A 104 -7.01 3.20 -1.93
N SER A 105 -6.17 4.16 -2.21
CA SER A 105 -6.39 5.54 -1.73
C SER A 105 -6.19 6.61 -2.78
N ASN A 106 -5.72 6.26 -3.98
CA ASN A 106 -5.20 7.22 -4.94
C ASN A 106 -4.21 8.22 -4.29
N PHE A 107 -3.28 7.67 -3.49
CA PHE A 107 -2.24 8.42 -2.76
C PHE A 107 -2.74 9.41 -1.71
N ARG A 108 -3.96 9.27 -1.20
CA ARG A 108 -4.53 10.13 -0.17
C ARG A 108 -4.14 9.64 1.23
N LYS A 109 -3.40 10.48 1.96
CA LYS A 109 -2.91 10.18 3.32
C LYS A 109 -4.03 9.89 4.32
N PHE A 110 -5.12 10.65 4.24
CA PHE A 110 -6.23 10.62 5.19
C PHE A 110 -7.46 9.91 4.61
N ALA A 111 -7.28 9.00 3.66
CA ALA A 111 -8.38 8.21 3.13
C ALA A 111 -9.00 7.34 4.23
N ILE A 112 -10.34 7.31 4.27
CA ILE A 112 -11.12 6.41 5.12
C ILE A 112 -12.19 5.77 4.24
N SER A 113 -12.28 4.45 4.25
CA SER A 113 -13.34 3.73 3.53
C SER A 113 -14.63 3.65 4.35
N SER A 114 -15.73 3.22 3.73
CA SER A 114 -17.01 2.99 4.39
C SER A 114 -16.94 1.93 5.51
N VAL A 115 -15.98 1.02 5.43
CA VAL A 115 -15.74 -0.01 6.46
C VAL A 115 -14.65 0.37 7.45
N GLY A 116 -14.14 1.61 7.39
CA GLY A 116 -13.19 2.18 8.35
C GLY A 116 -11.72 1.89 8.06
N ALA A 117 -11.36 1.33 6.89
CA ALA A 117 -9.96 1.20 6.48
C ALA A 117 -9.29 2.57 6.33
N ARG A 118 -7.99 2.70 6.68
CA ARG A 118 -7.32 4.00 6.85
C ARG A 118 -6.02 4.12 6.08
N GLY A 119 -5.79 5.32 5.58
CA GLY A 119 -4.53 5.80 5.04
C GLY A 119 -4.19 5.29 3.64
N TYR A 120 -2.93 5.41 3.26
CA TYR A 120 -2.43 5.11 1.91
C TYR A 120 -2.76 3.70 1.42
N MET A 121 -2.58 2.69 2.28
CA MET A 121 -2.76 1.28 1.96
C MET A 121 -4.06 0.71 2.56
N GLN A 122 -4.98 1.57 3.03
CA GLN A 122 -6.29 1.20 3.55
C GLN A 122 -6.24 0.06 4.58
N ILE A 123 -5.46 0.29 5.64
CA ILE A 123 -5.28 -0.69 6.70
C ILE A 123 -6.49 -0.68 7.63
N MET A 124 -7.03 -1.86 7.91
CA MET A 124 -8.14 -2.03 8.86
C MET A 124 -7.69 -1.77 10.30
N PRO A 125 -8.49 -1.05 11.12
CA PRO A 125 -8.13 -0.71 12.49
C PRO A 125 -7.82 -1.90 13.40
N PHE A 126 -8.40 -3.09 13.16
CA PHE A 126 -8.12 -4.26 13.99
C PHE A 126 -6.64 -4.67 13.96
N TRP A 127 -5.90 -4.36 12.89
CA TRP A 127 -4.47 -4.62 12.82
C TRP A 127 -3.69 -3.86 13.90
N THR A 128 -4.19 -2.72 14.39
CA THR A 128 -3.53 -1.97 15.48
C THR A 128 -3.77 -2.58 16.85
N ARG A 129 -4.79 -3.45 17.04
CA ARG A 129 -5.03 -4.14 18.30
C ARG A 129 -3.92 -5.14 18.65
N VAL A 130 -3.14 -5.56 17.66
CA VAL A 130 -1.93 -6.37 17.88
C VAL A 130 -0.86 -5.57 18.62
N LEU A 131 -1.03 -4.28 18.72
CA LEU A 131 -0.13 -3.32 19.32
C LEU A 131 -0.66 -2.90 20.68
N SER A 132 0.22 -2.62 21.60
CA SER A 132 -0.10 -2.43 23.02
C SER A 132 -1.13 -1.34 23.33
N ASP A 133 -1.33 -0.38 22.43
CA ASP A 133 -2.28 0.75 22.63
C ASP A 133 -3.49 0.75 21.68
N GLY A 134 -3.51 -0.10 20.65
CA GLY A 134 -4.64 -0.20 19.73
C GLY A 134 -5.01 1.09 18.99
N ASP A 135 -4.18 2.14 19.04
CA ASP A 135 -4.51 3.45 18.48
C ASP A 135 -4.54 3.42 16.95
N ALA A 136 -5.75 3.36 16.43
CA ALA A 136 -5.99 3.37 14.98
C ALA A 136 -5.70 4.74 14.31
N GLY A 137 -5.49 5.82 15.08
CA GLY A 137 -5.04 7.12 14.57
C GLY A 137 -3.62 7.04 14.01
N LYS A 138 -2.80 6.13 14.53
CA LYS A 138 -1.44 5.87 14.03
C LYS A 138 -1.40 5.39 12.58
N LEU A 139 -2.49 4.84 12.04
CA LEU A 139 -2.58 4.45 10.64
C LEU A 139 -2.59 5.65 9.67
N PHE A 140 -2.70 6.88 10.13
CA PHE A 140 -2.48 8.07 9.31
C PHE A 140 -1.03 8.56 9.28
N HIS A 141 -0.14 7.98 10.08
CA HIS A 141 1.30 8.21 9.91
C HIS A 141 1.80 7.44 8.71
N MET A 142 2.50 8.14 7.81
CA MET A 142 2.92 7.59 6.52
C MET A 142 3.77 6.33 6.67
N GLN A 143 4.83 6.39 7.46
CA GLN A 143 5.75 5.26 7.67
C GLN A 143 5.03 4.06 8.30
N THR A 144 4.19 4.31 9.30
CA THR A 144 3.39 3.27 9.95
C THR A 144 2.45 2.60 8.95
N ASN A 145 1.70 3.38 8.19
CA ASN A 145 0.73 2.85 7.22
C ASN A 145 1.38 2.01 6.13
N LEU A 146 2.45 2.53 5.51
CA LEU A 146 3.17 1.84 4.44
C LEU A 146 3.84 0.56 4.95
N ARG A 147 4.43 0.59 6.15
CA ARG A 147 5.02 -0.59 6.78
C ARG A 147 3.98 -1.66 7.07
N PHE A 148 2.85 -1.29 7.67
CA PHE A 148 1.75 -2.22 7.93
C PHE A 148 1.27 -2.88 6.64
N GLY A 149 1.00 -2.08 5.61
CA GLY A 149 0.52 -2.60 4.33
C GLY A 149 1.51 -3.56 3.67
N CYS A 150 2.81 -3.23 3.67
CA CYS A 150 3.84 -4.10 3.11
C CYS A 150 3.98 -5.42 3.91
N VAL A 151 3.96 -5.36 5.26
CA VAL A 151 4.04 -6.55 6.12
C VAL A 151 2.81 -7.44 5.93
N ILE A 152 1.61 -6.86 5.90
CA ILE A 152 0.36 -7.59 5.69
C ILE A 152 0.33 -8.25 4.30
N LEU A 153 0.72 -7.53 3.26
CA LEU A 153 0.77 -8.11 1.91
C LEU A 153 1.81 -9.24 1.83
N ARG A 154 2.98 -9.08 2.46
CA ARG A 154 4.00 -10.13 2.53
C ARG A 154 3.47 -11.35 3.26
N HIS A 155 2.82 -11.17 4.40
CA HIS A 155 2.17 -12.27 5.13
C HIS A 155 1.18 -13.05 4.25
N TYR A 156 0.32 -12.36 3.52
CA TYR A 156 -0.61 -13.03 2.62
C TYR A 156 0.10 -13.70 1.44
N LEU A 157 1.17 -13.12 0.92
CA LEU A 157 1.96 -13.72 -0.16
C LEU A 157 2.63 -15.01 0.30
N ASP A 158 3.18 -15.05 1.52
CA ASP A 158 3.75 -16.26 2.12
C ASP A 158 2.69 -17.33 2.33
N ARG A 159 1.52 -16.93 2.84
CA ARG A 159 0.38 -17.82 3.06
C ARG A 159 -0.17 -18.42 1.77
N GLU A 160 -0.14 -17.69 0.67
CA GLU A 160 -0.52 -18.16 -0.67
C GLU A 160 0.66 -18.75 -1.45
N LYS A 161 1.76 -19.10 -0.78
CA LYS A 161 2.94 -19.77 -1.36
C LYS A 161 3.53 -19.01 -2.56
N GLY A 162 3.49 -17.69 -2.53
CA GLY A 162 3.99 -16.81 -3.58
C GLY A 162 2.97 -16.44 -4.67
N ASP A 163 1.75 -16.95 -4.60
CA ASP A 163 0.68 -16.54 -5.54
C ASP A 163 0.19 -15.13 -5.22
N LEU A 164 0.69 -14.17 -5.99
CA LEU A 164 0.38 -12.75 -5.80
C LEU A 164 -1.09 -12.41 -6.10
N PHE A 165 -1.72 -13.12 -7.05
CA PHE A 165 -3.14 -12.91 -7.37
C PHE A 165 -4.01 -13.25 -6.16
N LEU A 166 -3.78 -14.40 -5.54
CA LEU A 166 -4.51 -14.84 -4.36
C LEU A 166 -4.18 -13.98 -3.13
N ALA A 167 -2.91 -13.58 -2.97
CA ALA A 167 -2.47 -12.70 -1.89
C ALA A 167 -3.15 -11.32 -1.94
N LEU A 168 -3.24 -10.70 -3.11
CA LEU A 168 -3.96 -9.45 -3.32
C LEU A 168 -5.46 -9.63 -3.05
N GLY A 169 -6.03 -10.74 -3.48
CA GLY A 169 -7.42 -11.08 -3.15
C GLY A 169 -7.67 -11.19 -1.64
N ARG A 170 -6.74 -11.79 -0.87
CA ARG A 170 -6.81 -11.79 0.61
C ARG A 170 -6.67 -10.40 1.19
N TYR A 171 -5.73 -9.62 0.69
CA TYR A 171 -5.50 -8.25 1.14
C TYR A 171 -6.79 -7.41 1.07
N ASN A 172 -7.54 -7.54 0.01
CA ASN A 172 -8.82 -6.84 -0.20
C ASN A 172 -10.04 -7.57 0.39
N GLY A 173 -9.91 -8.81 0.88
CA GLY A 173 -11.04 -9.64 1.32
C GLY A 173 -11.87 -10.25 0.18
N SER A 174 -11.32 -10.29 -1.03
CA SER A 174 -11.97 -10.82 -2.24
C SER A 174 -11.21 -11.99 -2.86
N ARG A 175 -10.62 -12.86 -2.02
CA ARG A 175 -9.80 -13.99 -2.46
C ARG A 175 -10.44 -14.78 -3.61
N GLY A 176 -9.70 -15.01 -4.68
CA GLY A 176 -10.15 -15.73 -5.86
C GLY A 176 -10.96 -14.90 -6.86
N ARG A 177 -11.30 -13.64 -6.54
CA ARG A 177 -11.96 -12.72 -7.48
C ARG A 177 -10.94 -11.87 -8.22
N ALA A 178 -11.12 -11.74 -9.55
CA ALA A 178 -10.12 -11.10 -10.41
C ALA A 178 -10.12 -9.56 -10.37
N THR A 179 -11.23 -8.94 -10.00
CA THR A 179 -11.44 -7.49 -10.11
C THR A 179 -10.33 -6.70 -9.42
N TYR A 180 -10.10 -6.97 -8.14
CA TYR A 180 -9.09 -6.22 -7.36
C TYR A 180 -7.64 -6.56 -7.77
N PRO A 181 -7.21 -7.82 -7.87
CA PRO A 181 -5.87 -8.13 -8.33
C PRO A 181 -5.56 -7.53 -9.71
N ASN A 182 -6.49 -7.61 -10.65
CA ASN A 182 -6.31 -7.03 -11.98
C ASN A 182 -6.19 -5.51 -11.95
N ALA A 183 -6.95 -4.82 -11.09
CA ALA A 183 -6.81 -3.38 -10.90
C ALA A 183 -5.41 -3.01 -10.37
N VAL A 184 -4.89 -3.76 -9.39
CA VAL A 184 -3.54 -3.55 -8.84
C VAL A 184 -2.46 -3.84 -9.91
N PHE A 185 -2.57 -4.93 -10.67
CA PHE A 185 -1.63 -5.24 -11.76
C PHE A 185 -1.68 -4.18 -12.87
N GLY A 186 -2.86 -3.69 -13.22
CA GLY A 186 -3.02 -2.60 -14.18
C GLY A 186 -2.38 -1.30 -13.68
N ALA A 187 -2.56 -0.97 -12.41
CA ALA A 187 -1.94 0.19 -11.79
C ALA A 187 -0.41 0.03 -11.67
N LYS A 188 0.09 -1.16 -11.29
CA LYS A 188 1.54 -1.47 -11.20
C LYS A 188 2.28 -1.09 -12.47
N LYS A 189 1.73 -1.43 -13.66
CA LYS A 189 2.36 -1.14 -14.95
C LYS A 189 2.71 0.34 -15.17
N ARG A 190 2.02 1.27 -14.48
CA ARG A 190 2.31 2.71 -14.57
C ARG A 190 3.56 3.10 -13.76
N TRP A 191 3.99 2.26 -12.85
CA TRP A 191 5.08 2.51 -11.91
C TRP A 191 6.32 1.69 -12.20
N ASP A 192 6.26 0.75 -13.14
CA ASP A 192 7.42 0.04 -13.68
C ASP A 192 8.29 1.03 -14.49
N VAL A 193 9.57 1.19 -14.08
CA VAL A 193 10.56 2.09 -14.67
C VAL A 193 11.94 1.45 -14.64
#